data_becbaa40e536765913b2a2e34bd91086
#
_entry.id   becbaa40e536765913b2a2e34bd91086
#
_cell.length_a   1.000
_cell.length_b   1.000
_cell.length_c   1.000
_cell.angle_alpha   90.00
_cell.angle_beta   90.00
_cell.angle_gamma   90.00
#
_symmetry.space_group_name_H-M   'P 1'
#
loop_
_entity.id
_entity.type
_entity.pdbx_description
1 polymer ?
#
loop_
_entity_poly.entity_id
_entity_poly.type
_entity_poly.pdbx_seq_one_letter_code
_entity_poly.pdbx_strand_id
1 'polypeptide(L)'
;VSRVALLDIFLMFFILLATYFLLDNQYWLSAIAIGAATGVKWSGAYLIPVFLLISINFVRTGLVKQLAIRITQFIITPILVYLSTWLGWIFSSNGWDRNWAAGQSNSVIPDLMRNLWHYHSEILNFHTGLDDKHSYSANPWSWLILGRPTSFYYQSSQSCKPTSCAQEILAISTPLLWWAATISLAVTIGLWIKKRDQISSLILTGVVVTYLPWFFFQNRTMFYFYAVTISPFLILSLVYVISRALQSGIKREFIYLFIFLIFVNFIYFLPVFIGVEIPYSAWLNRMWLPSWI
;
A
#
# COMPACT_ATOMS: atom_id res chain seq x y z
N VAL A 1 -9.81 5.00 -3.89
CA VAL A 1 -8.85 4.24 -4.71
C VAL A 1 -9.56 3.17 -5.53
N SER A 2 -10.44 2.34 -4.95
CA SER A 2 -11.18 1.29 -5.69
C SER A 2 -12.04 1.84 -6.84
N ARG A 3 -12.64 3.01 -6.69
CA ARG A 3 -13.49 3.64 -7.72
C ARG A 3 -12.74 4.11 -8.97
N VAL A 4 -11.46 4.36 -8.85
CA VAL A 4 -10.59 4.78 -9.97
C VAL A 4 -9.72 3.64 -10.49
N ALA A 5 -10.07 2.39 -10.14
CA ALA A 5 -9.46 1.15 -10.62
C ALA A 5 -7.92 1.10 -10.47
N LEU A 6 -7.38 1.63 -9.37
CA LEU A 6 -5.95 1.55 -9.08
C LEU A 6 -5.55 0.17 -8.58
N LEU A 7 -4.38 -0.29 -9.01
CA LEU A 7 -3.80 -1.58 -8.63
C LEU A 7 -3.52 -1.69 -7.12
N ASP A 8 -3.30 -0.57 -6.46
CA ASP A 8 -2.88 -0.52 -5.05
C ASP A 8 -3.89 -1.16 -4.08
N ILE A 9 -5.19 -1.20 -4.43
CA ILE A 9 -6.21 -1.88 -3.61
C ILE A 9 -6.04 -3.41 -3.66
N PHE A 10 -5.69 -3.97 -4.83
CA PHE A 10 -5.40 -5.39 -4.97
C PHE A 10 -4.08 -5.75 -4.28
N LEU A 11 -3.07 -4.88 -4.40
CA LEU A 11 -1.82 -5.04 -3.67
C LEU A 11 -2.07 -5.10 -2.16
N MET A 12 -2.84 -4.16 -1.61
CA MET A 12 -3.21 -4.13 -0.20
C MET A 12 -3.93 -5.41 0.22
N PHE A 13 -4.88 -5.89 -0.58
CA PHE A 13 -5.60 -7.14 -0.32
C PHE A 13 -4.65 -8.32 -0.17
N PHE A 14 -3.73 -8.51 -1.13
CA PHE A 14 -2.79 -9.62 -1.08
C PHE A 14 -1.75 -9.49 0.03
N ILE A 15 -1.33 -8.27 0.39
CA ILE A 15 -0.47 -8.02 1.56
C ILE A 15 -1.17 -8.46 2.85
N LEU A 16 -2.44 -8.10 3.03
CA LEU A 16 -3.22 -8.52 4.19
C LEU A 16 -3.44 -10.02 4.22
N LEU A 17 -3.77 -10.63 3.08
CA LEU A 17 -3.96 -12.07 2.96
C LEU A 17 -2.68 -12.83 3.29
N ALA A 18 -1.53 -12.36 2.79
CA ALA A 18 -0.22 -12.93 3.11
C ALA A 18 0.08 -12.83 4.60
N THR A 19 -0.22 -11.68 5.22
CA THR A 19 -0.03 -11.47 6.66
C THR A 19 -0.94 -12.36 7.48
N TYR A 20 -2.19 -12.50 7.09
CA TYR A 20 -3.16 -13.39 7.74
C TYR A 20 -2.65 -14.85 7.74
N PHE A 21 -2.25 -15.36 6.57
CA PHE A 21 -1.74 -16.72 6.47
C PHE A 21 -0.39 -16.92 7.19
N LEU A 22 0.45 -15.89 7.27
CA LEU A 22 1.67 -15.94 8.08
C LEU A 22 1.35 -16.16 9.56
N LEU A 23 0.37 -15.41 10.10
CA LEU A 23 -0.07 -15.49 11.48
C LEU A 23 -0.73 -16.83 11.80
N ASP A 24 -1.43 -17.40 10.84
CA ASP A 24 -2.06 -18.73 10.95
C ASP A 24 -1.07 -19.88 10.67
N ASN A 25 0.22 -19.59 10.53
CA ASN A 25 1.28 -20.54 10.18
C ASN A 25 1.09 -21.30 8.85
N GLN A 26 0.21 -20.80 7.98
CA GLN A 26 -0.03 -21.33 6.64
C GLN A 26 0.97 -20.75 5.63
N TYR A 27 2.25 -21.05 5.80
CA TYR A 27 3.34 -20.40 5.10
C TYR A 27 3.30 -20.56 3.57
N TRP A 28 2.77 -21.67 3.05
CA TRP A 28 2.58 -21.85 1.61
C TRP A 28 1.55 -20.89 1.04
N LEU A 29 0.42 -20.71 1.70
CA LEU A 29 -0.62 -19.77 1.26
C LEU A 29 -0.15 -18.32 1.41
N SER A 30 0.60 -18.02 2.49
CA SER A 30 1.26 -16.73 2.65
C SER A 30 2.20 -16.42 1.48
N ALA A 31 3.02 -17.39 1.08
CA ALA A 31 3.96 -17.25 -0.03
C ALA A 31 3.26 -17.06 -1.39
N ILE A 32 2.18 -17.80 -1.64
CA ILE A 32 1.34 -17.63 -2.83
C ILE A 32 0.75 -16.21 -2.87
N ALA A 33 0.23 -15.73 -1.74
CA ALA A 33 -0.31 -14.37 -1.64
C ALA A 33 0.76 -13.29 -1.87
N ILE A 34 2.00 -13.50 -1.41
CA ILE A 34 3.14 -12.60 -1.72
C ILE A 34 3.44 -12.59 -3.22
N GLY A 35 3.47 -13.76 -3.86
CA GLY A 35 3.68 -13.85 -5.31
C GLY A 35 2.60 -13.13 -6.10
N ALA A 36 1.32 -13.26 -5.69
CA ALA A 36 0.20 -12.52 -6.26
C ALA A 36 0.33 -11.00 -6.03
N ALA A 37 0.71 -10.58 -4.81
CA ALA A 37 0.99 -9.17 -4.50
C ALA A 37 2.09 -8.61 -5.41
N THR A 38 3.16 -9.38 -5.63
CA THR A 38 4.28 -9.00 -6.52
C THR A 38 3.83 -8.91 -7.97
N GLY A 39 2.92 -9.80 -8.41
CA GLY A 39 2.30 -9.74 -9.74
C GLY A 39 1.42 -8.51 -9.95
N VAL A 40 0.82 -7.98 -8.90
CA VAL A 40 0.11 -6.70 -8.96
C VAL A 40 1.08 -5.53 -9.03
N LYS A 41 2.08 -5.52 -8.14
CA LYS A 41 3.09 -4.44 -8.06
C LYS A 41 4.35 -4.97 -7.36
N TRP A 42 5.53 -4.67 -7.89
CA TRP A 42 6.81 -5.18 -7.37
C TRP A 42 7.06 -4.87 -5.89
N SER A 43 6.42 -3.84 -5.35
CA SER A 43 6.48 -3.55 -3.91
C SER A 43 5.89 -4.67 -3.03
N GLY A 44 5.09 -5.60 -3.59
CA GLY A 44 4.68 -6.82 -2.89
C GLY A 44 5.86 -7.72 -2.50
N ALA A 45 6.95 -7.69 -3.27
CA ALA A 45 8.16 -8.47 -2.99
C ALA A 45 8.89 -8.03 -1.71
N TYR A 46 8.63 -6.82 -1.20
CA TYR A 46 9.24 -6.34 0.07
C TYR A 46 8.86 -7.19 1.27
N LEU A 47 7.75 -7.95 1.19
CA LEU A 47 7.35 -8.90 2.23
C LEU A 47 8.28 -10.12 2.31
N ILE A 48 8.91 -10.53 1.20
CA ILE A 48 9.70 -11.77 1.10
C ILE A 48 10.76 -11.87 2.19
N PRO A 49 11.74 -10.95 2.31
CA PRO A 49 12.82 -11.09 3.30
C PRO A 49 12.29 -11.08 4.72
N VAL A 50 11.27 -10.29 5.00
CA VAL A 50 10.73 -10.13 6.36
C VAL A 50 9.94 -11.36 6.78
N PHE A 51 9.08 -11.90 5.90
CA PHE A 51 8.29 -13.09 6.21
C PHE A 51 9.17 -14.34 6.28
N LEU A 52 10.21 -14.42 5.45
CA LEU A 52 11.23 -15.44 5.58
C LEU A 52 11.85 -15.41 6.98
N LEU A 53 12.34 -14.25 7.44
CA LEU A 53 12.99 -14.10 8.75
C LEU A 53 12.04 -14.41 9.92
N ILE A 54 10.80 -13.88 9.90
CA ILE A 54 9.81 -14.12 10.96
C ILE A 54 9.44 -15.60 11.05
N SER A 55 9.40 -16.32 9.92
CA SER A 55 9.01 -17.73 9.87
C SER A 55 10.07 -18.71 10.39
N ILE A 56 11.32 -18.27 10.60
CA ILE A 56 12.41 -19.10 11.08
C ILE A 56 12.42 -19.16 12.60
N ASN A 57 12.42 -20.38 13.14
CA ASN A 57 12.65 -20.61 14.56
C ASN A 57 14.12 -20.98 14.80
N PHE A 58 14.93 -20.00 15.19
CA PHE A 58 16.37 -20.15 15.38
C PHE A 58 16.76 -21.04 16.57
N VAL A 59 15.83 -21.34 17.47
CA VAL A 59 16.08 -22.16 18.67
C VAL A 59 15.86 -23.65 18.41
N ARG A 60 15.17 -23.98 17.32
CA ARG A 60 14.79 -25.36 17.01
C ARG A 60 15.96 -26.17 16.39
N THR A 61 16.09 -27.43 16.78
CA THR A 61 16.98 -28.38 16.11
C THR A 61 16.56 -28.58 14.63
N GLY A 62 17.54 -28.81 13.74
CA GLY A 62 17.26 -29.00 12.33
C GLY A 62 17.09 -27.71 11.53
N LEU A 63 17.79 -26.64 11.93
CA LEU A 63 17.73 -25.32 11.30
C LEU A 63 17.97 -25.36 9.78
N VAL A 64 18.92 -26.19 9.28
CA VAL A 64 19.22 -26.30 7.85
C VAL A 64 18.00 -26.77 7.06
N LYS A 65 17.32 -27.84 7.52
CA LYS A 65 16.10 -28.35 6.88
C LYS A 65 14.97 -27.30 6.92
N GLN A 66 14.81 -26.64 8.05
CA GLN A 66 13.82 -25.57 8.18
C GLN A 66 14.13 -24.42 7.21
N LEU A 67 15.37 -23.98 7.14
CA LEU A 67 15.79 -22.90 6.24
C LEU A 67 15.52 -23.26 4.77
N ALA A 68 15.88 -24.48 4.34
CA ALA A 68 15.58 -24.95 3.00
C ALA A 68 14.07 -24.89 2.67
N ILE A 69 13.22 -25.35 3.58
CA ILE A 69 11.76 -25.30 3.41
C ILE A 69 11.30 -23.82 3.34
N ARG A 70 11.80 -22.94 4.22
CA ARG A 70 11.40 -21.52 4.23
C ARG A 70 11.87 -20.76 3.00
N ILE A 71 13.07 -21.08 2.47
CA ILE A 71 13.55 -20.55 1.19
C ILE A 71 12.61 -20.98 0.06
N THR A 72 12.25 -22.28 0.00
CA THR A 72 11.29 -22.76 -1.00
C THR A 72 9.96 -22.02 -0.88
N GLN A 73 9.43 -21.85 0.32
CA GLN A 73 8.18 -21.15 0.56
C GLN A 73 8.27 -19.65 0.20
N PHE A 74 9.21 -18.92 0.76
CA PHE A 74 9.20 -17.45 0.68
C PHE A 74 10.09 -16.84 -0.40
N ILE A 75 10.85 -17.64 -1.15
CA ILE A 75 11.60 -17.15 -2.31
C ILE A 75 11.10 -17.85 -3.57
N ILE A 76 11.17 -19.19 -3.64
CA ILE A 76 10.86 -19.92 -4.87
C ILE A 76 9.35 -19.81 -5.20
N THR A 77 8.47 -20.06 -4.25
CA THR A 77 7.01 -20.00 -4.49
C THR A 77 6.53 -18.62 -4.95
N PRO A 78 6.88 -17.49 -4.31
CA PRO A 78 6.49 -16.17 -4.81
C PRO A 78 7.01 -15.90 -6.23
N ILE A 79 8.24 -16.31 -6.56
CA ILE A 79 8.80 -16.16 -7.91
C ILE A 79 7.97 -16.96 -8.92
N LEU A 80 7.64 -18.22 -8.62
CA LEU A 80 6.84 -19.06 -9.53
C LEU A 80 5.42 -18.49 -9.72
N VAL A 81 4.78 -18.01 -8.65
CA VAL A 81 3.48 -17.35 -8.74
C VAL A 81 3.59 -16.07 -9.55
N TYR A 82 4.60 -15.24 -9.31
CA TYR A 82 4.86 -14.04 -10.11
C TYR A 82 5.04 -14.38 -11.59
N LEU A 83 5.89 -15.35 -11.92
CA LEU A 83 6.11 -15.76 -13.30
C LEU A 83 4.84 -16.32 -13.95
N SER A 84 3.96 -16.98 -13.17
CA SER A 84 2.67 -17.45 -13.70
C SER A 84 1.75 -16.29 -14.13
N THR A 85 1.88 -15.11 -13.55
CA THR A 85 1.11 -13.92 -13.98
C THR A 85 1.53 -13.43 -15.37
N TRP A 86 2.70 -13.83 -15.87
CA TRP A 86 3.22 -13.52 -17.20
C TRP A 86 2.80 -14.51 -18.29
N LEU A 87 2.08 -15.60 -17.94
CA LEU A 87 1.67 -16.62 -18.91
C LEU A 87 0.87 -16.05 -20.07
N GLY A 88 0.00 -15.07 -19.82
CA GLY A 88 -0.74 -14.38 -20.87
C GLY A 88 0.16 -13.70 -21.90
N TRP A 89 1.22 -13.01 -21.44
CA TRP A 89 2.21 -12.41 -22.32
C TRP A 89 3.11 -13.46 -22.98
N ILE A 90 3.50 -14.50 -22.25
CA ILE A 90 4.36 -15.59 -22.76
C ILE A 90 3.70 -16.31 -23.93
N PHE A 91 2.40 -16.59 -23.85
CA PHE A 91 1.66 -17.30 -24.89
C PHE A 91 1.00 -16.40 -25.93
N SER A 92 1.05 -15.08 -25.74
CA SER A 92 0.55 -14.11 -26.71
C SER A 92 1.55 -13.88 -27.85
N SER A 93 1.05 -13.74 -29.07
CA SER A 93 1.85 -13.28 -30.23
C SER A 93 1.99 -11.74 -30.27
N ASN A 94 1.08 -10.99 -29.63
CA ASN A 94 0.95 -9.55 -29.75
C ASN A 94 1.39 -8.80 -28.49
N GLY A 95 2.11 -9.47 -27.57
CA GLY A 95 2.65 -8.82 -26.37
C GLY A 95 3.70 -7.78 -26.72
N TRP A 96 3.76 -6.69 -25.97
CA TRP A 96 4.76 -5.64 -26.17
C TRP A 96 6.17 -6.25 -26.11
N ASP A 97 7.01 -5.92 -27.08
CA ASP A 97 8.39 -6.40 -27.27
C ASP A 97 8.60 -7.93 -27.13
N ARG A 98 7.55 -8.71 -27.45
CA ARG A 98 7.54 -10.17 -27.30
C ARG A 98 8.63 -10.86 -28.15
N ASN A 99 9.04 -10.22 -29.23
CA ASN A 99 10.02 -10.75 -30.20
C ASN A 99 11.30 -9.91 -30.26
N TRP A 100 11.59 -9.10 -29.25
CA TRP A 100 12.77 -8.23 -29.20
C TRP A 100 14.08 -8.96 -29.48
N ALA A 101 14.27 -10.16 -28.91
CA ALA A 101 15.49 -10.95 -29.06
C ALA A 101 15.76 -11.40 -30.52
N ALA A 102 14.72 -11.52 -31.35
CA ALA A 102 14.87 -11.93 -32.74
C ALA A 102 15.68 -10.92 -33.56
N GLY A 103 15.71 -9.65 -33.17
CA GLY A 103 16.51 -8.58 -33.78
C GLY A 103 17.91 -8.43 -33.18
N GLN A 104 18.29 -9.26 -32.19
CA GLN A 104 19.56 -9.15 -31.48
C GLN A 104 20.55 -10.24 -31.92
N SER A 105 21.81 -10.06 -31.49
CA SER A 105 22.86 -11.08 -31.72
C SER A 105 22.49 -12.45 -31.13
N ASN A 106 22.98 -13.53 -31.75
CA ASN A 106 22.78 -14.89 -31.26
C ASN A 106 23.29 -15.06 -29.82
N SER A 107 22.53 -15.81 -29.02
CA SER A 107 22.84 -16.11 -27.63
C SER A 107 22.49 -17.55 -27.29
N VAL A 108 23.18 -18.12 -26.33
CA VAL A 108 22.84 -19.44 -25.75
C VAL A 108 21.61 -19.40 -24.85
N ILE A 109 21.19 -18.17 -24.45
CA ILE A 109 19.99 -17.96 -23.63
C ILE A 109 18.78 -17.98 -24.57
N PRO A 110 17.73 -18.77 -24.28
CA PRO A 110 16.51 -18.82 -25.09
C PRO A 110 15.87 -17.44 -25.24
N ASP A 111 15.38 -17.15 -26.44
CA ASP A 111 14.79 -15.83 -26.77
C ASP A 111 13.64 -15.45 -25.84
N LEU A 112 12.82 -16.40 -25.40
CA LEU A 112 11.76 -16.14 -24.41
C LEU A 112 12.32 -15.52 -23.12
N MET A 113 13.42 -16.04 -22.60
CA MET A 113 14.04 -15.52 -21.36
C MET A 113 14.67 -14.15 -21.59
N ARG A 114 15.28 -13.94 -22.76
CA ARG A 114 15.85 -12.65 -23.17
C ARG A 114 14.78 -11.58 -23.31
N ASN A 115 13.65 -11.92 -23.94
CA ASN A 115 12.51 -11.02 -24.10
C ASN A 115 11.89 -10.65 -22.75
N LEU A 116 11.72 -11.65 -21.86
CA LEU A 116 11.17 -11.40 -20.51
C LEU A 116 12.13 -10.54 -19.68
N TRP A 117 13.43 -10.80 -19.76
CA TRP A 117 14.45 -9.98 -19.09
C TRP A 117 14.46 -8.54 -19.62
N HIS A 118 14.40 -8.37 -20.95
CA HIS A 118 14.30 -7.06 -21.56
C HIS A 118 13.08 -6.29 -21.05
N TYR A 119 11.91 -6.93 -21.07
CA TYR A 119 10.68 -6.28 -20.57
C TYR A 119 10.83 -5.83 -19.10
N HIS A 120 11.39 -6.68 -18.23
CA HIS A 120 11.61 -6.33 -16.83
C HIS A 120 12.63 -5.19 -16.68
N SER A 121 13.66 -5.16 -17.52
CA SER A 121 14.64 -4.07 -17.54
C SER A 121 13.99 -2.74 -17.93
N GLU A 122 13.12 -2.75 -18.95
CA GLU A 122 12.37 -1.56 -19.35
C GLU A 122 11.40 -1.08 -18.26
N ILE A 123 10.71 -2.00 -17.58
CA ILE A 123 9.89 -1.64 -16.41
C ILE A 123 10.75 -0.97 -15.33
N LEU A 124 11.91 -1.56 -15.02
CA LEU A 124 12.82 -1.01 -14.01
C LEU A 124 13.32 0.37 -14.41
N ASN A 125 13.81 0.51 -15.64
CA ASN A 125 14.31 1.79 -16.18
C ASN A 125 13.23 2.88 -16.15
N PHE A 126 12.01 2.56 -16.60
CA PHE A 126 10.89 3.48 -16.54
C PHE A 126 10.59 3.91 -15.10
N HIS A 127 10.49 2.95 -14.18
CA HIS A 127 10.12 3.26 -12.81
C HIS A 127 11.23 3.94 -11.99
N THR A 128 12.50 3.75 -12.31
CA THR A 128 13.61 4.43 -11.65
C THR A 128 13.89 5.80 -12.25
N GLY A 129 13.62 5.98 -13.55
CA GLY A 129 13.80 7.24 -14.27
C GLY A 129 12.59 8.18 -14.26
N LEU A 130 11.48 7.79 -13.62
CA LEU A 130 10.26 8.61 -13.58
C LEU A 130 10.42 9.77 -12.59
N ASP A 131 10.93 10.90 -13.05
CA ASP A 131 11.17 12.13 -12.27
C ASP A 131 10.34 13.33 -12.74
N ASP A 132 9.37 13.11 -13.63
CA ASP A 132 8.49 14.14 -14.16
C ASP A 132 7.77 14.86 -13.02
N LYS A 133 7.82 16.19 -13.04
CA LYS A 133 7.12 17.04 -12.08
C LYS A 133 5.61 16.91 -12.26
N HIS A 134 4.90 16.59 -11.21
CA HIS A 134 3.45 16.51 -11.21
C HIS A 134 2.86 17.34 -10.05
N SER A 135 1.81 18.11 -10.32
CA SER A 135 1.17 18.98 -9.31
C SER A 135 0.69 18.28 -8.05
N TYR A 136 0.33 16.99 -8.18
CA TYR A 136 -0.09 16.13 -7.07
C TYR A 136 1.02 15.20 -6.56
N SER A 137 2.28 15.44 -6.93
CA SER A 137 3.39 14.68 -6.37
C SER A 137 3.47 14.85 -4.86
N ALA A 138 3.64 13.75 -4.15
CA ALA A 138 3.63 13.69 -2.69
C ALA A 138 4.73 12.75 -2.19
N ASN A 139 5.72 13.30 -1.48
CA ASN A 139 6.76 12.51 -0.84
C ASN A 139 6.21 11.66 0.31
N PRO A 140 6.82 10.50 0.63
CA PRO A 140 6.33 9.58 1.66
C PRO A 140 6.13 10.24 3.04
N TRP A 141 7.03 11.13 3.45
CA TRP A 141 6.92 11.83 4.73
C TRP A 141 5.63 12.65 4.86
N SER A 142 5.05 13.12 3.74
CA SER A 142 3.79 13.89 3.73
C SER A 142 2.54 13.02 3.82
N TRP A 143 2.65 11.69 3.55
CA TRP A 143 1.48 10.80 3.51
C TRP A 143 0.81 10.65 4.87
N LEU A 144 1.59 10.56 5.95
CA LEU A 144 1.05 10.39 7.30
C LEU A 144 0.26 11.61 7.79
N ILE A 145 0.54 12.79 7.25
CA ILE A 145 -0.16 14.03 7.60
C ILE A 145 -1.21 14.46 6.57
N LEU A 146 -1.45 13.66 5.52
CA LEU A 146 -2.33 14.03 4.40
C LEU A 146 -1.84 15.28 3.66
N GLY A 147 -0.51 15.43 3.50
CA GLY A 147 0.10 16.67 3.04
C GLY A 147 -0.30 17.07 1.62
N ARG A 148 -0.42 16.12 0.67
CA ARG A 148 -0.82 16.36 -0.72
C ARG A 148 -1.64 15.19 -1.24
N PRO A 149 -2.98 15.17 -1.08
CA PRO A 149 -3.86 14.17 -1.69
C PRO A 149 -3.89 14.34 -3.21
N THR A 150 -4.29 13.29 -3.91
CA THR A 150 -4.34 13.29 -5.38
C THR A 150 -5.76 13.50 -5.85
N SER A 151 -6.02 14.58 -6.61
CA SER A 151 -7.29 14.77 -7.30
C SER A 151 -7.28 13.96 -8.60
N PHE A 152 -8.20 13.01 -8.74
CA PHE A 152 -8.38 12.22 -9.95
C PHE A 152 -9.36 12.86 -10.94
N TYR A 153 -10.20 13.71 -10.44
CA TYR A 153 -11.18 14.43 -11.24
C TYR A 153 -11.55 15.73 -10.54
N TYR A 154 -11.55 16.80 -11.30
CA TYR A 154 -12.07 18.11 -10.84
C TYR A 154 -12.81 18.79 -11.98
N GLN A 155 -14.01 19.27 -11.73
CA GLN A 155 -14.78 20.09 -12.66
C GLN A 155 -15.46 21.23 -11.89
N SER A 156 -15.42 22.42 -12.47
CA SER A 156 -16.19 23.57 -12.03
C SER A 156 -17.38 23.78 -12.96
N SER A 157 -18.53 24.12 -12.41
CA SER A 157 -19.75 24.39 -13.17
C SER A 157 -20.51 25.59 -12.61
N GLN A 158 -21.50 26.08 -13.37
CA GLN A 158 -22.41 27.16 -12.96
C GLN A 158 -23.79 26.63 -12.49
N SER A 159 -23.88 25.34 -12.19
CA SER A 159 -25.16 24.68 -11.82
C SER A 159 -25.75 25.19 -10.51
N CYS A 160 -24.91 25.69 -9.59
CA CYS A 160 -25.32 26.17 -8.26
C CYS A 160 -25.62 27.68 -8.20
N LYS A 161 -26.22 28.25 -9.20
CA LYS A 161 -26.51 29.69 -9.25
C LYS A 161 -27.11 30.21 -7.94
N PRO A 162 -26.69 31.39 -7.46
CA PRO A 162 -25.82 32.40 -8.09
C PRO A 162 -24.31 32.12 -7.96
N THR A 163 -23.89 31.08 -7.27
CA THR A 163 -22.49 30.67 -7.05
C THR A 163 -22.08 29.55 -8.02
N SER A 164 -20.77 29.36 -8.20
CA SER A 164 -20.24 28.19 -8.91
C SER A 164 -20.32 26.93 -8.05
N CYS A 165 -20.36 25.77 -8.71
CA CYS A 165 -20.20 24.47 -8.09
C CYS A 165 -18.78 23.95 -8.32
N ALA A 166 -18.39 22.98 -7.50
CA ALA A 166 -17.21 22.12 -7.70
C ALA A 166 -17.61 20.65 -7.57
N GLN A 167 -17.07 19.84 -8.43
CA GLN A 167 -17.17 18.38 -8.40
C GLN A 167 -15.76 17.80 -8.39
N GLU A 168 -15.43 17.00 -7.41
CA GLU A 168 -14.08 16.43 -7.26
C GLU A 168 -14.12 14.99 -6.81
N ILE A 169 -13.19 14.17 -7.35
CA ILE A 169 -12.85 12.86 -6.81
C ILE A 169 -11.43 12.95 -6.24
N LEU A 170 -11.35 13.14 -4.93
CA LEU A 170 -10.09 13.33 -4.23
C LEU A 170 -9.67 12.03 -3.52
N ALA A 171 -8.48 11.53 -3.85
CA ALA A 171 -7.88 10.42 -3.10
C ALA A 171 -7.29 10.95 -1.78
N ILE A 172 -8.16 11.06 -0.80
CA ILE A 172 -7.81 11.40 0.58
C ILE A 172 -8.43 10.37 1.51
N SER A 173 -7.80 10.08 2.64
CA SER A 173 -8.42 9.29 3.71
C SER A 173 -9.34 10.16 4.56
N THR A 174 -10.27 9.55 5.32
CA THR A 174 -11.04 10.29 6.34
C THR A 174 -10.06 10.94 7.31
N PRO A 175 -9.95 12.29 7.35
CA PRO A 175 -8.84 12.97 8.02
C PRO A 175 -8.73 12.64 9.51
N LEU A 176 -9.85 12.65 10.24
CA LEU A 176 -9.86 12.34 11.68
C LEU A 176 -9.35 10.92 11.96
N LEU A 177 -9.80 9.93 11.17
CA LEU A 177 -9.33 8.55 11.31
C LEU A 177 -7.83 8.45 11.02
N TRP A 178 -7.37 9.07 9.93
CA TRP A 178 -6.00 8.97 9.47
C TRP A 178 -5.01 9.60 10.46
N TRP A 179 -5.30 10.83 10.92
CA TRP A 179 -4.45 11.50 11.88
C TRP A 179 -4.44 10.80 13.24
N ALA A 180 -5.60 10.30 13.71
CA ALA A 180 -5.65 9.50 14.92
C ALA A 180 -4.82 8.21 14.79
N ALA A 181 -4.88 7.53 13.65
CA ALA A 181 -4.08 6.34 13.36
C ALA A 181 -2.58 6.67 13.27
N THR A 182 -2.21 7.80 12.69
CA THR A 182 -0.82 8.30 12.65
C THR A 182 -0.29 8.62 14.06
N ILE A 183 -1.07 9.28 14.91
CA ILE A 183 -0.71 9.54 16.32
C ILE A 183 -0.58 8.20 17.07
N SER A 184 -1.50 7.28 16.82
CA SER A 184 -1.46 5.95 17.44
C SER A 184 -0.22 5.16 17.03
N LEU A 185 0.32 5.36 15.82
CA LEU A 185 1.59 4.75 15.41
C LEU A 185 2.75 5.21 16.31
N ALA A 186 2.84 6.50 16.61
CA ALA A 186 3.85 7.01 17.53
C ALA A 186 3.70 6.43 18.95
N VAL A 187 2.46 6.30 19.44
CA VAL A 187 2.17 5.64 20.72
C VAL A 187 2.56 4.17 20.68
N THR A 188 2.23 3.46 19.59
CA THR A 188 2.59 2.04 19.41
C THR A 188 4.10 1.83 19.42
N ILE A 189 4.88 2.72 18.78
CA ILE A 189 6.35 2.70 18.84
C ILE A 189 6.82 2.85 20.28
N GLY A 190 6.29 3.82 21.03
CA GLY A 190 6.64 4.04 22.43
C GLY A 190 6.30 2.85 23.33
N LEU A 191 5.16 2.22 23.11
CA LEU A 191 4.76 1.00 23.84
C LEU A 191 5.64 -0.19 23.47
N TRP A 192 5.97 -0.35 22.20
CA TRP A 192 6.87 -1.40 21.74
C TRP A 192 8.27 -1.28 22.33
N ILE A 193 8.84 -0.08 22.40
CA ILE A 193 10.15 0.15 23.03
C ILE A 193 10.14 -0.33 24.48
N LYS A 194 9.04 -0.12 25.20
CA LYS A 194 8.91 -0.50 26.61
C LYS A 194 8.58 -1.97 26.82
N LYS A 195 7.73 -2.57 26.00
CA LYS A 195 7.13 -3.90 26.26
C LYS A 195 7.58 -5.00 25.31
N ARG A 196 8.04 -4.65 24.09
CA ARG A 196 8.48 -5.59 23.04
C ARG A 196 7.43 -6.70 22.76
N ASP A 197 6.13 -6.38 22.88
CA ASP A 197 5.08 -7.37 22.66
C ASP A 197 4.91 -7.72 21.17
N GLN A 198 4.36 -8.92 20.92
CA GLN A 198 4.22 -9.47 19.57
C GLN A 198 3.27 -8.66 18.69
N ILE A 199 2.18 -8.12 19.24
CA ILE A 199 1.17 -7.38 18.47
C ILE A 199 1.78 -6.09 17.95
N SER A 200 2.42 -5.29 18.83
CA SER A 200 3.09 -4.06 18.39
C SER A 200 4.23 -4.36 17.42
N SER A 201 5.01 -5.44 17.63
CA SER A 201 6.06 -5.87 16.69
C SER A 201 5.50 -6.16 15.30
N LEU A 202 4.39 -6.89 15.21
CA LEU A 202 3.73 -7.21 13.94
C LEU A 202 3.23 -5.96 13.22
N ILE A 203 2.53 -5.07 13.94
CA ILE A 203 2.01 -3.81 13.38
C ILE A 203 3.16 -2.98 12.82
N LEU A 204 4.22 -2.79 13.61
CA LEU A 204 5.38 -2.01 13.19
C LEU A 204 6.12 -2.66 12.01
N THR A 205 6.23 -3.98 11.99
CA THR A 205 6.77 -4.71 10.84
C THR A 205 5.97 -4.43 9.58
N GLY A 206 4.64 -4.47 9.66
CA GLY A 206 3.77 -4.15 8.52
C GLY A 206 3.99 -2.73 8.02
N VAL A 207 4.06 -1.74 8.93
CA VAL A 207 4.39 -0.35 8.57
C VAL A 207 5.77 -0.25 7.93
N VAL A 208 6.79 -0.85 8.54
CA VAL A 208 8.17 -0.82 8.03
C VAL A 208 8.24 -1.35 6.60
N VAL A 209 7.65 -2.50 6.33
CA VAL A 209 7.72 -3.16 5.02
C VAL A 209 6.93 -2.41 3.93
N THR A 210 5.79 -1.83 4.29
CA THR A 210 4.92 -1.16 3.31
C THR A 210 5.22 0.33 3.13
N TYR A 211 5.96 0.95 4.05
CA TYR A 211 6.21 2.38 4.05
C TYR A 211 7.67 2.77 3.87
N LEU A 212 8.61 2.19 4.64
CA LEU A 212 10.01 2.63 4.59
C LEU A 212 10.69 2.49 3.23
N PRO A 213 10.41 1.47 2.39
CA PRO A 213 11.05 1.37 1.09
C PRO A 213 10.84 2.60 0.20
N TRP A 214 9.73 3.32 0.35
CA TRP A 214 9.45 4.50 -0.44
C TRP A 214 10.45 5.66 -0.20
N PHE A 215 11.10 5.70 0.95
CA PHE A 215 12.11 6.71 1.25
C PHE A 215 13.41 6.56 0.44
N PHE A 216 13.64 5.38 -0.15
CA PHE A 216 14.77 5.17 -1.07
C PHE A 216 14.51 5.72 -2.47
N PHE A 217 13.27 6.09 -2.79
CA PHE A 217 12.84 6.52 -4.11
C PHE A 217 12.29 7.96 -4.12
N GLN A 218 12.76 8.84 -3.23
CA GLN A 218 12.21 10.19 -3.06
C GLN A 218 12.38 11.10 -4.28
N ASN A 219 13.34 10.83 -5.15
CA ASN A 219 13.54 11.57 -6.40
C ASN A 219 12.50 11.22 -7.48
N ARG A 220 11.77 10.13 -7.27
CA ARG A 220 10.73 9.67 -8.18
C ARG A 220 9.42 10.39 -7.90
N THR A 221 8.64 10.65 -8.96
CA THR A 221 7.25 11.11 -8.84
C THR A 221 6.41 10.06 -8.13
N MET A 222 5.92 10.40 -6.95
CA MET A 222 5.08 9.55 -6.10
C MET A 222 3.80 10.27 -5.72
N PHE A 223 2.79 9.50 -5.35
CA PHE A 223 1.47 10.01 -5.04
C PHE A 223 0.96 9.49 -3.69
N TYR A 224 0.12 10.30 -3.03
CA TYR A 224 -0.46 9.94 -1.74
C TYR A 224 -1.24 8.61 -1.77
N PHE A 225 -1.91 8.26 -2.86
CA PHE A 225 -2.70 7.03 -2.91
C PHE A 225 -1.86 5.74 -2.76
N TYR A 226 -0.53 5.79 -2.88
CA TYR A 226 0.35 4.66 -2.53
C TYR A 226 0.26 4.31 -1.03
N ALA A 227 -0.11 5.27 -0.19
CA ALA A 227 -0.31 5.05 1.24
C ALA A 227 -1.47 4.09 1.58
N VAL A 228 -2.27 3.66 0.61
CA VAL A 228 -3.33 2.67 0.85
C VAL A 228 -2.78 1.36 1.41
N THR A 229 -1.56 0.97 1.04
CA THR A 229 -0.91 -0.25 1.54
C THR A 229 -0.49 -0.17 3.00
N ILE A 230 -0.27 1.04 3.54
CA ILE A 230 0.07 1.28 4.94
C ILE A 230 -1.21 1.33 5.80
N SER A 231 -2.34 1.74 5.21
CA SER A 231 -3.57 2.07 5.95
C SER A 231 -4.05 0.97 6.90
N PRO A 232 -4.01 -0.34 6.55
CA PRO A 232 -4.43 -1.39 7.48
C PRO A 232 -3.58 -1.44 8.76
N PHE A 233 -2.27 -1.25 8.63
CA PHE A 233 -1.34 -1.28 9.75
C PHE A 233 -1.46 -0.03 10.64
N LEU A 234 -1.79 1.14 10.05
CA LEU A 234 -2.14 2.34 10.81
C LEU A 234 -3.44 2.14 11.60
N ILE A 235 -4.46 1.55 10.98
CA ILE A 235 -5.73 1.23 11.66
C ILE A 235 -5.51 0.20 12.77
N LEU A 236 -4.71 -0.85 12.53
CA LEU A 236 -4.35 -1.82 13.55
C LEU A 236 -3.60 -1.17 14.72
N SER A 237 -2.74 -0.19 14.45
CA SER A 237 -2.09 0.63 15.47
C SER A 237 -3.12 1.40 16.32
N LEU A 238 -4.10 2.03 15.69
CA LEU A 238 -5.19 2.71 16.39
C LEU A 238 -6.00 1.76 17.26
N VAL A 239 -6.39 0.60 16.72
CA VAL A 239 -7.12 -0.44 17.46
C VAL A 239 -6.29 -0.96 18.64
N TYR A 240 -4.99 -1.17 18.47
CA TYR A 240 -4.08 -1.59 19.53
C TYR A 240 -4.03 -0.54 20.65
N VAL A 241 -3.88 0.74 20.33
CA VAL A 241 -3.88 1.83 21.33
C VAL A 241 -5.22 1.95 22.04
N ILE A 242 -6.34 1.85 21.34
CA ILE A 242 -7.69 1.83 21.93
C ILE A 242 -7.83 0.64 22.89
N SER A 243 -7.37 -0.55 22.50
CA SER A 243 -7.40 -1.73 23.36
C SER A 243 -6.60 -1.52 24.66
N ARG A 244 -5.41 -0.92 24.57
CA ARG A 244 -4.59 -0.57 25.73
C ARG A 244 -5.25 0.49 26.62
N ALA A 245 -5.90 1.49 26.00
CA ALA A 245 -6.63 2.53 26.71
C ALA A 245 -7.82 1.94 27.52
N LEU A 246 -8.58 1.03 26.92
CA LEU A 246 -9.66 0.31 27.62
C LEU A 246 -9.14 -0.52 28.78
N GLN A 247 -8.01 -1.22 28.62
CA GLN A 247 -7.36 -1.98 29.70
C GLN A 247 -6.85 -1.08 30.83
N SER A 248 -6.55 0.19 30.55
CA SER A 248 -6.14 1.18 31.56
C SER A 248 -7.30 1.91 32.24
N GLY A 249 -8.55 1.53 31.93
CA GLY A 249 -9.74 2.07 32.61
C GLY A 249 -10.45 3.21 31.87
N ILE A 250 -10.06 3.52 30.62
CA ILE A 250 -10.84 4.48 29.82
C ILE A 250 -12.22 3.89 29.54
N LYS A 251 -13.27 4.68 29.76
CA LYS A 251 -14.67 4.26 29.59
C LYS A 251 -15.00 4.06 28.11
N ARG A 252 -15.79 3.04 27.80
CA ARG A 252 -16.19 2.68 26.43
C ARG A 252 -16.96 3.79 25.72
N GLU A 253 -17.68 4.64 26.46
CA GLU A 253 -18.45 5.77 25.92
C GLU A 253 -17.57 6.76 25.15
N PHE A 254 -16.33 7.00 25.62
CA PHE A 254 -15.37 7.82 24.90
C PHE A 254 -14.96 7.21 23.56
N ILE A 255 -14.81 5.88 23.51
CA ILE A 255 -14.47 5.18 22.27
C ILE A 255 -15.67 5.23 21.30
N TYR A 256 -16.89 5.04 21.79
CA TYR A 256 -18.10 5.17 20.94
C TYR A 256 -18.27 6.59 20.40
N LEU A 257 -18.05 7.61 21.24
CA LEU A 257 -18.06 8.99 20.79
C LEU A 257 -16.99 9.25 19.71
N PHE A 258 -15.78 8.72 19.93
CA PHE A 258 -14.70 8.87 18.95
C PHE A 258 -15.04 8.20 17.60
N ILE A 259 -15.58 6.98 17.61
CA ILE A 259 -16.04 6.28 16.40
C ILE A 259 -17.16 7.07 15.71
N PHE A 260 -18.11 7.61 16.48
CA PHE A 260 -19.16 8.46 15.95
C PHE A 260 -18.59 9.72 15.28
N LEU A 261 -17.61 10.39 15.89
CA LEU A 261 -16.96 11.55 15.29
C LEU A 261 -16.22 11.19 13.98
N ILE A 262 -15.57 10.02 13.91
CA ILE A 262 -14.98 9.50 12.65
C ILE A 262 -16.07 9.33 11.59
N PHE A 263 -17.21 8.76 11.95
CA PHE A 263 -18.32 8.55 11.02
C PHE A 263 -18.88 9.90 10.52
N VAL A 264 -19.09 10.88 11.40
CA VAL A 264 -19.51 12.25 11.02
C VAL A 264 -18.47 12.88 10.08
N ASN A 265 -17.19 12.75 10.39
CA ASN A 265 -16.11 13.26 9.54
C ASN A 265 -16.09 12.57 8.16
N PHE A 266 -16.34 11.25 8.10
CA PHE A 266 -16.48 10.53 6.83
C PHE A 266 -17.65 11.07 6.00
N ILE A 267 -18.84 11.26 6.60
CA ILE A 267 -20.02 11.82 5.91
C ILE A 267 -19.74 13.25 5.43
N TYR A 268 -19.05 14.05 6.24
CA TYR A 268 -18.67 15.41 5.83
C TYR A 268 -17.80 15.43 4.57
N PHE A 269 -16.83 14.49 4.46
CA PHE A 269 -15.96 14.37 3.29
C PHE A 269 -16.55 13.54 2.14
N LEU A 270 -17.67 12.85 2.35
CA LEU A 270 -18.25 11.94 1.36
C LEU A 270 -18.42 12.57 -0.04
N PRO A 271 -18.86 13.83 -0.19
CA PRO A 271 -19.01 14.44 -1.52
C PRO A 271 -17.72 14.42 -2.35
N VAL A 272 -16.56 14.73 -1.74
CA VAL A 272 -15.27 14.73 -2.45
C VAL A 272 -14.67 13.32 -2.60
N PHE A 273 -15.16 12.32 -1.86
CA PHE A 273 -14.76 10.93 -2.09
C PHE A 273 -15.46 10.30 -3.28
N ILE A 274 -16.70 10.74 -3.57
CA ILE A 274 -17.55 10.09 -4.58
C ILE A 274 -17.89 10.99 -5.77
N GLY A 275 -17.37 12.23 -5.79
CA GLY A 275 -17.56 13.16 -6.90
C GLY A 275 -18.98 13.72 -6.98
N VAL A 276 -19.57 14.08 -5.84
CA VAL A 276 -20.84 14.80 -5.84
C VAL A 276 -20.58 16.27 -6.12
N GLU A 277 -21.39 16.84 -7.01
CA GLU A 277 -21.37 18.28 -7.27
C GLU A 277 -21.95 19.05 -6.08
N ILE A 278 -21.17 19.98 -5.53
CA ILE A 278 -21.53 20.80 -4.37
C ILE A 278 -21.17 22.27 -4.63
N PRO A 279 -21.80 23.22 -3.91
CA PRO A 279 -21.39 24.63 -3.98
C PRO A 279 -19.88 24.80 -3.71
N TYR A 280 -19.23 25.69 -4.45
CA TYR A 280 -17.78 25.92 -4.34
C TYR A 280 -17.33 26.23 -2.91
N SER A 281 -18.13 27.03 -2.17
CA SER A 281 -17.86 27.32 -0.76
C SER A 281 -17.87 26.05 0.11
N ALA A 282 -18.82 25.15 -0.15
CA ALA A 282 -18.90 23.87 0.57
C ALA A 282 -17.73 22.94 0.22
N TRP A 283 -17.26 22.95 -1.03
CA TRP A 283 -16.04 22.26 -1.44
C TRP A 283 -14.82 22.87 -0.74
N LEU A 284 -14.65 24.20 -0.78
CA LEU A 284 -13.52 24.88 -0.18
C LEU A 284 -13.42 24.63 1.34
N ASN A 285 -14.55 24.57 2.05
CA ASN A 285 -14.60 24.23 3.46
C ASN A 285 -14.08 22.81 3.79
N ARG A 286 -13.99 21.93 2.79
CA ARG A 286 -13.41 20.58 2.92
C ARG A 286 -11.91 20.56 2.62
N MET A 287 -11.37 21.63 2.06
CA MET A 287 -9.94 21.79 1.81
C MET A 287 -9.26 22.36 3.08
N TRP A 288 -9.09 21.47 4.09
CA TRP A 288 -8.57 21.88 5.40
C TRP A 288 -7.10 22.31 5.37
N LEU A 289 -6.33 21.84 4.41
CA LEU A 289 -4.97 22.28 4.19
C LEU A 289 -4.86 22.99 2.82
N PRO A 290 -4.12 24.11 2.72
CA PRO A 290 -3.90 24.80 1.43
C PRO A 290 -3.32 23.88 0.35
N SER A 291 -2.56 22.87 0.76
CA SER A 291 -1.95 21.88 -0.12
C SER A 291 -2.93 20.87 -0.72
N TRP A 292 -4.20 20.89 -0.32
CA TRP A 292 -5.24 20.03 -0.89
C TRP A 292 -5.89 20.62 -2.16
N ILE A 293 -5.63 21.90 -2.42
CA ILE A 293 -6.10 22.64 -3.59
C ILE A 293 -5.12 22.56 -4.75
#